data_067f5f4a66eb32fee21add31fc88104a
#
_entry.id   067f5f4a66eb32fee21add31fc88104a
#
_cell.length_a   1.000
_cell.length_b   1.000
_cell.length_c   1.000
_cell.angle_alpha   90.00
_cell.angle_beta   90.00
_cell.angle_gamma   90.00
#
_symmetry.space_group_name_H-M   'P 1'
#
loop_
_entity.id
_entity.type
_entity.pdbx_description
1 polymer ?
#
loop_
_entity_poly.entity_id
_entity_poly.type
_entity_poly.pdbx_seq_one_letter_code
_entity_poly.pdbx_strand_id
1 'polypeptide(L)'
;MSAFNKNGWVSLAEICDERQLVTDVETGKKVLRAAYFSSMNAMIEGAYQFARFFEELHQNGKVYCSISPEAFYFNLKSGAFHFEGEELLGEAYVQAPDVEKTDFTEFLAPELVEFLAEGPEEQEDPEDVETFRECYSFETDRYFMAVYLFEYFFHTGSPFEGKKMVNRCFLSPEEKEVFRAKEGRFCMEPGEEENIPVKGIQDKLIQYWNEYPEILQKMFQKAFLDGGRLRELRPTEVDWKQLLVRMAMDYKSCHCGFHGFSYRLLQKENGTLACPKCGKIYYPLTNG
;
A
#
# COMPACT_ATOMS: atom_id res chain seq x y z
N MET A 1 -12.25 -28.58 0.14
CA MET A 1 -11.82 -27.42 -0.68
C MET A 1 -10.60 -27.83 -1.47
N SER A 2 -10.51 -27.53 -2.78
CA SER A 2 -9.27 -27.76 -3.54
C SER A 2 -8.25 -26.73 -3.08
N ALA A 3 -7.01 -27.16 -2.78
CA ALA A 3 -5.93 -26.25 -2.41
C ALA A 3 -5.72 -25.22 -3.54
N PHE A 4 -5.53 -23.95 -3.17
CA PHE A 4 -5.22 -22.86 -4.09
C PHE A 4 -3.94 -23.17 -4.87
N ASN A 5 -4.02 -23.11 -6.20
CA ASN A 5 -2.85 -23.33 -7.05
C ASN A 5 -2.10 -22.01 -7.26
N LYS A 6 -0.99 -21.83 -6.58
CA LYS A 6 -0.14 -20.62 -6.62
C LYS A 6 0.58 -20.40 -7.95
N ASN A 7 0.44 -21.28 -8.95
CA ASN A 7 1.13 -21.13 -10.23
C ASN A 7 0.63 -19.87 -10.99
N GLY A 8 1.52 -18.91 -11.21
CA GLY A 8 1.20 -17.62 -11.85
C GLY A 8 0.63 -16.55 -10.90
N TRP A 9 0.61 -16.85 -9.60
CA TRP A 9 0.25 -15.91 -8.55
C TRP A 9 1.49 -15.51 -7.73
N VAL A 10 1.50 -14.29 -7.26
CA VAL A 10 2.59 -13.71 -6.47
C VAL A 10 1.99 -13.08 -5.23
N SER A 11 2.61 -13.29 -4.07
CA SER A 11 2.13 -12.67 -2.82
C SER A 11 2.42 -11.17 -2.80
N LEU A 12 1.68 -10.43 -1.96
CA LEU A 12 1.95 -9.01 -1.74
C LEU A 12 3.36 -8.81 -1.18
N ALA A 13 3.82 -9.69 -0.29
CA ALA A 13 5.19 -9.66 0.23
C ALA A 13 6.23 -9.72 -0.90
N GLU A 14 6.00 -10.61 -1.89
CA GLU A 14 6.90 -10.72 -3.05
C GLU A 14 6.83 -9.50 -3.97
N ILE A 15 5.68 -8.83 -4.07
CA ILE A 15 5.54 -7.59 -4.84
C ILE A 15 6.28 -6.45 -4.15
N CYS A 16 6.20 -6.36 -2.82
CA CYS A 16 6.85 -5.33 -2.01
C CYS A 16 8.35 -5.54 -1.87
N ASP A 17 8.83 -6.80 -1.91
CA ASP A 17 10.26 -7.12 -1.82
C ASP A 17 10.95 -7.06 -3.19
N GLU A 18 11.54 -5.92 -3.49
CA GLU A 18 12.33 -5.71 -4.73
C GLU A 18 13.55 -6.61 -4.88
N ARG A 19 13.97 -7.30 -3.82
CA ARG A 19 15.25 -7.98 -3.75
C ARG A 19 15.16 -9.50 -3.66
N GLN A 20 14.02 -10.09 -3.95
CA GLN A 20 13.90 -11.54 -3.89
C GLN A 20 14.85 -12.24 -4.87
N LEU A 21 15.70 -13.09 -4.28
CA LEU A 21 16.53 -14.01 -5.03
C LEU A 21 15.69 -15.25 -5.37
N VAL A 22 15.22 -15.31 -6.60
CA VAL A 22 14.56 -16.53 -7.12
C VAL A 22 15.56 -17.39 -7.89
N THR A 23 15.35 -18.71 -7.86
CA THR A 23 16.13 -19.61 -8.72
C THR A 23 15.50 -19.60 -10.11
N ASP A 24 16.24 -19.12 -11.08
CA ASP A 24 15.85 -19.17 -12.48
C ASP A 24 15.76 -20.63 -12.93
N VAL A 25 14.59 -21.02 -13.44
CA VAL A 25 14.26 -22.42 -13.76
C VAL A 25 15.10 -22.95 -14.94
N GLU A 26 15.51 -22.06 -15.85
CA GLU A 26 16.27 -22.45 -17.04
C GLU A 26 17.78 -22.56 -16.76
N THR A 27 18.30 -21.64 -15.95
CA THR A 27 19.74 -21.57 -15.69
C THR A 27 20.17 -22.15 -14.35
N GLY A 28 19.24 -22.41 -13.44
CA GLY A 28 19.51 -22.87 -12.08
C GLY A 28 20.25 -21.82 -11.21
N LYS A 29 20.43 -20.60 -11.69
CA LYS A 29 21.14 -19.51 -10.98
C LYS A 29 20.13 -18.69 -10.17
N LYS A 30 20.61 -18.19 -9.03
CA LYS A 30 19.87 -17.18 -8.26
C LYS A 30 19.90 -15.85 -8.99
N VAL A 31 18.76 -15.33 -9.36
CA VAL A 31 18.58 -14.02 -10.00
C VAL A 31 17.69 -13.14 -9.14
N LEU A 32 18.00 -11.85 -9.06
CA LEU A 32 17.13 -10.86 -8.46
C LEU A 32 15.95 -10.62 -9.39
N ARG A 33 14.74 -10.87 -8.91
CA ARG A 33 13.53 -10.66 -9.68
C ARG A 33 12.56 -9.82 -8.86
N ALA A 34 12.15 -8.72 -9.43
CA ALA A 34 11.03 -7.97 -8.93
C ALA A 34 9.72 -8.52 -9.52
N ALA A 35 8.66 -8.53 -8.73
CA ALA A 35 7.35 -8.93 -9.20
C ALA A 35 6.68 -7.75 -9.93
N TYR A 36 6.68 -7.76 -11.27
CA TYR A 36 6.07 -6.71 -12.06
C TYR A 36 4.78 -7.17 -12.73
N PHE A 37 3.76 -6.32 -12.66
CA PHE A 37 2.54 -6.53 -13.44
C PHE A 37 2.79 -6.40 -14.94
N SER A 38 2.06 -7.17 -15.74
CA SER A 38 2.17 -7.16 -17.20
C SER A 38 1.71 -5.82 -17.82
N SER A 39 0.90 -5.05 -17.11
CA SER A 39 0.40 -3.75 -17.52
C SER A 39 -0.06 -2.91 -16.31
N MET A 40 -0.11 -1.60 -16.49
CA MET A 40 -0.68 -0.68 -15.51
C MET A 40 -2.17 -1.01 -15.21
N ASN A 41 -2.93 -1.44 -16.22
CA ASN A 41 -4.32 -1.82 -16.01
C ASN A 41 -4.44 -3.05 -15.10
N ALA A 42 -3.59 -4.05 -15.27
CA ALA A 42 -3.56 -5.21 -14.38
C ALA A 42 -3.17 -4.81 -12.95
N MET A 43 -2.22 -3.88 -12.81
CA MET A 43 -1.82 -3.35 -11.52
C MET A 43 -2.95 -2.57 -10.83
N ILE A 44 -3.62 -1.68 -11.55
CA ILE A 44 -4.76 -0.92 -11.01
C ILE A 44 -5.92 -1.86 -10.64
N GLU A 45 -6.19 -2.88 -11.47
CA GLU A 45 -7.21 -3.90 -11.17
C GLU A 45 -6.88 -4.66 -9.88
N GLY A 46 -5.62 -5.08 -9.69
CA GLY A 46 -5.20 -5.75 -8.47
C GLY A 46 -5.42 -4.88 -7.22
N ALA A 47 -5.01 -3.63 -7.28
CA ALA A 47 -5.25 -2.68 -6.20
C ALA A 47 -6.74 -2.46 -5.92
N TYR A 48 -7.59 -2.41 -6.97
CA TYR A 48 -9.04 -2.29 -6.84
C TYR A 48 -9.65 -3.51 -6.14
N GLN A 49 -9.24 -4.72 -6.53
CA GLN A 49 -9.73 -5.95 -5.92
C GLN A 49 -9.27 -6.07 -4.45
N PHE A 50 -8.06 -5.59 -4.14
CA PHE A 50 -7.56 -5.50 -2.77
C PHE A 50 -8.39 -4.55 -1.89
N ALA A 51 -8.67 -3.34 -2.36
CA ALA A 51 -9.55 -2.41 -1.65
C ALA A 51 -10.99 -2.94 -1.52
N ARG A 52 -11.50 -3.65 -2.54
CA ARG A 52 -12.79 -4.32 -2.51
C ARG A 52 -12.85 -5.42 -1.45
N PHE A 53 -11.78 -6.20 -1.28
CA PHE A 53 -11.69 -7.22 -0.24
C PHE A 53 -11.90 -6.60 1.15
N PHE A 54 -11.21 -5.51 1.48
CA PHE A 54 -11.41 -4.82 2.76
C PHE A 54 -12.81 -4.25 2.91
N GLU A 55 -13.42 -3.72 1.85
CA GLU A 55 -14.81 -3.27 1.89
C GLU A 55 -15.77 -4.43 2.23
N GLU A 56 -15.64 -5.57 1.55
CA GLU A 56 -16.46 -6.76 1.82
C GLU A 56 -16.22 -7.30 3.23
N LEU A 57 -14.98 -7.27 3.72
CA LEU A 57 -14.60 -7.65 5.07
C LEU A 57 -15.31 -6.77 6.11
N HIS A 58 -15.19 -5.45 5.98
CA HIS A 58 -15.78 -4.48 6.89
C HIS A 58 -17.33 -4.49 6.85
N GLN A 59 -17.95 -4.71 5.69
CA GLN A 59 -19.40 -4.87 5.58
C GLN A 59 -19.92 -6.08 6.36
N ASN A 60 -19.08 -7.09 6.58
CA ASN A 60 -19.38 -8.26 7.40
C ASN A 60 -18.95 -8.11 8.87
N GLY A 61 -18.57 -6.91 9.31
CA GLY A 61 -18.15 -6.62 10.68
C GLY A 61 -16.79 -7.23 11.06
N LYS A 62 -16.02 -7.67 10.08
CA LYS A 62 -14.71 -8.30 10.30
C LYS A 62 -13.57 -7.34 9.99
N VAL A 63 -12.41 -7.63 10.61
CA VAL A 63 -11.13 -6.94 10.39
C VAL A 63 -10.02 -7.95 10.17
N TYR A 64 -8.96 -7.49 9.52
CA TYR A 64 -7.74 -8.25 9.32
C TYR A 64 -6.82 -8.09 10.53
N CYS A 65 -6.81 -9.08 11.41
CA CYS A 65 -6.07 -9.05 12.68
C CYS A 65 -4.60 -9.46 12.54
N SER A 66 -4.05 -9.45 11.35
CA SER A 66 -2.66 -9.82 11.08
C SER A 66 -1.99 -8.77 10.22
N ILE A 67 -0.65 -8.75 10.29
CA ILE A 67 0.17 -7.82 9.51
C ILE A 67 0.96 -8.59 8.44
N SER A 68 0.46 -9.75 8.03
CA SER A 68 1.15 -10.60 7.07
C SER A 68 0.74 -10.27 5.63
N PRO A 69 1.61 -9.65 4.82
CA PRO A 69 1.34 -9.43 3.40
C PRO A 69 1.35 -10.75 2.60
N GLU A 70 1.75 -11.84 3.22
CA GLU A 70 1.88 -13.16 2.59
C GLU A 70 0.52 -13.83 2.31
N ALA A 71 -0.54 -13.39 3.00
CA ALA A 71 -1.90 -13.89 2.81
C ALA A 71 -2.59 -13.38 1.53
N PHE A 72 -2.04 -12.34 0.90
CA PHE A 72 -2.62 -11.68 -0.27
C PHE A 72 -1.87 -12.07 -1.55
N TYR A 73 -2.59 -12.60 -2.52
CA TYR A 73 -2.03 -13.06 -3.79
C TYR A 73 -2.62 -12.30 -4.98
N PHE A 74 -1.77 -12.01 -5.96
CA PHE A 74 -2.13 -11.30 -7.18
C PHE A 74 -1.68 -12.08 -8.41
N ASN A 75 -2.54 -12.11 -9.41
CA ASN A 75 -2.16 -12.57 -10.73
C ASN A 75 -1.60 -11.38 -11.53
N LEU A 76 -0.31 -11.40 -11.83
CA LEU A 76 0.40 -10.28 -12.45
C LEU A 76 -0.07 -9.97 -13.89
N LYS A 77 -0.78 -10.88 -14.56
CA LYS A 77 -1.31 -10.65 -15.92
C LYS A 77 -2.67 -9.99 -15.92
N SER A 78 -3.55 -10.38 -15.02
CA SER A 78 -4.95 -9.93 -15.01
C SER A 78 -5.27 -8.93 -13.90
N GLY A 79 -4.45 -8.86 -12.85
CA GLY A 79 -4.79 -8.16 -11.62
C GLY A 79 -5.80 -8.92 -10.74
N ALA A 80 -6.12 -10.17 -11.05
CA ALA A 80 -6.99 -10.95 -10.17
C ALA A 80 -6.34 -11.10 -8.79
N PHE A 81 -7.19 -11.08 -7.77
CA PHE A 81 -6.81 -11.11 -6.36
C PHE A 81 -7.32 -12.40 -5.69
N HIS A 82 -6.57 -12.91 -4.75
CA HIS A 82 -6.96 -14.01 -3.88
C HIS A 82 -6.40 -13.81 -2.47
N PHE A 83 -7.22 -14.09 -1.48
CA PHE A 83 -6.85 -14.07 -0.07
C PHE A 83 -6.81 -15.51 0.46
N GLU A 84 -5.75 -15.85 1.20
CA GLU A 84 -5.56 -17.12 1.86
C GLU A 84 -5.12 -16.86 3.30
N GLY A 85 -6.05 -16.92 4.25
CA GLY A 85 -5.79 -16.58 5.65
C GLY A 85 -7.07 -16.24 6.42
N GLU A 86 -8.14 -17.03 6.22
CA GLU A 86 -9.41 -16.81 6.93
C GLU A 86 -9.24 -16.86 8.46
N GLU A 87 -8.26 -17.60 8.96
CA GLU A 87 -7.87 -17.68 10.37
C GLU A 87 -7.23 -16.40 10.92
N LEU A 88 -6.83 -15.48 10.03
CA LEU A 88 -6.24 -14.19 10.37
C LEU A 88 -7.30 -13.09 10.54
N LEU A 89 -8.57 -13.43 10.33
CA LEU A 89 -9.67 -12.49 10.43
C LEU A 89 -10.27 -12.51 11.84
N GLY A 90 -10.58 -11.32 12.35
CA GLY A 90 -11.27 -11.15 13.63
C GLY A 90 -12.54 -10.33 13.48
N GLU A 91 -13.27 -10.15 14.58
CA GLU A 91 -14.42 -9.27 14.64
C GLU A 91 -13.99 -7.86 15.06
N ALA A 92 -14.46 -6.86 14.34
CA ALA A 92 -14.16 -5.47 14.63
C ALA A 92 -14.64 -5.08 16.04
N TYR A 93 -13.82 -4.34 16.78
CA TYR A 93 -14.09 -3.80 18.12
C TYR A 93 -14.36 -4.86 19.22
N VAL A 94 -14.17 -6.14 18.93
CA VAL A 94 -14.48 -7.23 19.87
C VAL A 94 -13.23 -7.97 20.31
N GLN A 95 -12.28 -8.14 19.39
CA GLN A 95 -11.10 -8.97 19.62
C GLN A 95 -9.91 -8.11 20.09
N ALA A 96 -9.33 -8.50 21.24
CA ALA A 96 -8.05 -7.93 21.65
C ALA A 96 -6.91 -8.49 20.79
N PRO A 97 -5.85 -7.71 20.55
CA PRO A 97 -4.64 -8.19 19.89
C PRO A 97 -4.09 -9.45 20.56
N ASP A 98 -3.74 -10.44 19.76
CA ASP A 98 -2.88 -11.53 20.23
C ASP A 98 -1.43 -11.03 20.15
N VAL A 99 -0.97 -10.43 21.24
CA VAL A 99 0.37 -9.81 21.34
C VAL A 99 1.49 -10.82 21.05
N GLU A 100 1.27 -12.11 21.34
CA GLU A 100 2.25 -13.17 21.06
C GLU A 100 2.37 -13.45 19.54
N LYS A 101 1.35 -13.12 18.76
CA LYS A 101 1.33 -13.27 17.30
C LYS A 101 1.63 -12.00 16.54
N THR A 102 1.73 -10.87 17.24
CA THR A 102 2.04 -9.59 16.62
C THR A 102 3.55 -9.52 16.44
N ASP A 103 4.05 -10.04 15.33
CA ASP A 103 5.41 -9.72 14.92
C ASP A 103 5.48 -8.19 14.74
N PHE A 104 6.45 -7.55 15.39
CA PHE A 104 6.75 -6.13 15.18
C PHE A 104 7.24 -5.96 13.75
N THR A 105 6.32 -5.65 12.86
CA THR A 105 6.60 -5.44 11.45
C THR A 105 6.50 -3.95 11.11
N GLU A 106 7.02 -3.56 9.98
CA GLU A 106 7.11 -2.17 9.52
C GLU A 106 5.74 -1.49 9.25
N PHE A 107 4.63 -2.11 9.66
CA PHE A 107 3.28 -1.77 9.22
C PHE A 107 2.29 -1.43 10.33
N LEU A 108 2.73 -1.43 11.58
CA LEU A 108 1.84 -1.17 12.71
C LEU A 108 1.20 0.22 12.63
N ALA A 109 -0.11 0.26 12.77
CA ALA A 109 -0.83 1.52 12.93
C ALA A 109 -0.37 2.23 14.22
N PRO A 110 -0.35 3.58 14.25
CA PRO A 110 0.14 4.33 15.43
C PRO A 110 -0.51 3.89 16.73
N GLU A 111 -1.82 3.66 16.73
CA GLU A 111 -2.58 3.19 17.90
C GLU A 111 -2.13 1.81 18.41
N LEU A 112 -1.71 0.91 17.51
CA LEU A 112 -1.16 -0.40 17.92
C LEU A 112 0.24 -0.28 18.50
N VAL A 113 1.04 0.65 18.01
CA VAL A 113 2.40 0.88 18.53
C VAL A 113 2.34 1.50 19.92
N GLU A 114 1.47 2.49 20.13
CA GLU A 114 1.25 3.10 21.45
C GLU A 114 0.89 2.02 22.45
N PHE A 115 -0.04 1.18 22.11
CA PHE A 115 -0.47 0.06 22.92
C PHE A 115 0.64 -0.94 23.26
N LEU A 116 1.38 -1.43 22.27
CA LEU A 116 2.48 -2.39 22.49
C LEU A 116 3.64 -1.78 23.28
N ALA A 117 3.79 -0.44 23.27
CA ALA A 117 4.82 0.27 24.01
C ALA A 117 4.50 0.41 25.51
N GLU A 118 3.24 0.37 25.91
CA GLU A 118 2.79 0.49 27.31
C GLU A 118 3.04 -0.80 28.11
N GLY A 119 3.15 -1.94 27.44
CA GLY A 119 3.47 -3.23 28.04
C GLY A 119 2.29 -3.87 28.82
N PRO A 120 2.38 -5.18 29.13
CA PRO A 120 1.28 -5.91 29.73
C PRO A 120 0.97 -5.54 31.20
N GLU A 121 1.90 -4.92 31.93
CA GLU A 121 1.70 -4.59 33.34
C GLU A 121 0.78 -3.37 33.57
N GLU A 122 0.67 -2.50 32.58
CA GLU A 122 -0.21 -1.32 32.62
C GLU A 122 -1.63 -1.60 32.10
N GLN A 123 -1.86 -2.80 31.59
CA GLN A 123 -3.07 -3.22 30.88
C GLN A 123 -4.12 -3.93 31.77
N GLU A 124 -3.91 -4.00 33.09
CA GLU A 124 -4.83 -4.67 34.02
C GLU A 124 -6.06 -3.81 34.38
N ASP A 125 -6.13 -2.54 33.94
CA ASP A 125 -7.29 -1.71 34.18
C ASP A 125 -8.40 -2.04 33.15
N PRO A 126 -9.67 -2.26 33.60
CA PRO A 126 -10.80 -2.50 32.70
C PRO A 126 -11.02 -1.38 31.65
N GLU A 127 -10.63 -0.13 31.93
CA GLU A 127 -10.68 0.98 30.98
C GLU A 127 -9.63 0.80 29.86
N ASP A 128 -8.47 0.23 30.15
CA ASP A 128 -7.42 -0.05 29.17
C ASP A 128 -7.83 -1.18 28.21
N VAL A 129 -8.54 -2.20 28.72
CA VAL A 129 -9.08 -3.31 27.90
C VAL A 129 -10.12 -2.80 26.89
N GLU A 130 -10.86 -1.73 27.18
CA GLU A 130 -11.83 -1.13 26.26
C GLU A 130 -11.11 -0.33 25.16
N THR A 131 -10.06 0.39 25.49
CA THR A 131 -9.18 1.07 24.53
C THR A 131 -8.51 0.10 23.56
N PHE A 132 -8.21 -1.10 24.01
CA PHE A 132 -7.67 -2.21 23.20
C PHE A 132 -8.58 -2.73 22.12
N ARG A 133 -9.86 -2.90 22.41
CA ARG A 133 -10.85 -3.34 21.43
C ARG A 133 -10.97 -2.36 20.28
N GLU A 134 -10.64 -1.08 20.53
CA GLU A 134 -10.59 -0.05 19.49
C GLU A 134 -9.37 -0.17 18.57
N CYS A 135 -8.32 -0.90 18.97
CA CYS A 135 -7.13 -1.10 18.14
C CYS A 135 -7.39 -2.02 16.94
N TYR A 136 -8.35 -2.96 17.03
CA TYR A 136 -8.80 -3.74 15.89
C TYR A 136 -10.11 -3.17 15.32
N SER A 137 -9.98 -2.06 14.64
CA SER A 137 -11.06 -1.30 14.05
C SER A 137 -10.95 -1.29 12.53
N PHE A 138 -12.01 -0.87 11.85
CA PHE A 138 -11.96 -0.61 10.40
C PHE A 138 -10.93 0.47 10.06
N GLU A 139 -10.73 1.43 10.96
CA GLU A 139 -9.75 2.50 10.80
C GLU A 139 -8.33 1.96 10.84
N THR A 140 -8.05 0.96 11.67
CA THR A 140 -6.75 0.29 11.72
C THR A 140 -6.46 -0.47 10.43
N ASP A 141 -7.44 -1.23 9.94
CA ASP A 141 -7.33 -1.90 8.63
C ASP A 141 -7.12 -0.92 7.46
N ARG A 142 -7.77 0.26 7.50
CA ARG A 142 -7.56 1.32 6.50
C ARG A 142 -6.13 1.84 6.48
N TYR A 143 -5.49 1.89 7.66
CA TYR A 143 -4.06 2.24 7.71
C TYR A 143 -3.21 1.15 7.05
N PHE A 144 -3.42 -0.12 7.38
CA PHE A 144 -2.70 -1.23 6.74
C PHE A 144 -2.92 -1.26 5.24
N MET A 145 -4.16 -1.13 4.81
CA MET A 145 -4.50 -1.07 3.39
C MET A 145 -3.73 0.06 2.68
N ALA A 146 -3.63 1.24 3.29
CA ALA A 146 -2.89 2.35 2.71
C ALA A 146 -1.39 2.08 2.64
N VAL A 147 -0.78 1.49 3.69
CA VAL A 147 0.64 1.11 3.69
C VAL A 147 0.91 0.07 2.61
N TYR A 148 0.10 -0.99 2.55
CA TYR A 148 0.26 -2.03 1.54
C TYR A 148 0.06 -1.50 0.11
N LEU A 149 -0.91 -0.61 -0.12
CA LEU A 149 -1.08 0.03 -1.41
C LEU A 149 0.11 0.94 -1.76
N PHE A 150 0.72 1.61 -0.79
CA PHE A 150 1.92 2.39 -1.04
C PHE A 150 3.06 1.51 -1.54
N GLU A 151 3.37 0.43 -0.83
CA GLU A 151 4.41 -0.51 -1.23
C GLU A 151 4.10 -1.20 -2.56
N TYR A 152 2.85 -1.58 -2.76
CA TYR A 152 2.35 -2.18 -3.99
C TYR A 152 2.59 -1.28 -5.22
N PHE A 153 2.36 0.04 -5.11
CA PHE A 153 2.55 0.96 -6.21
C PHE A 153 4.00 1.39 -6.40
N PHE A 154 4.75 1.53 -5.31
CA PHE A 154 6.09 2.10 -5.38
C PHE A 154 7.20 1.05 -5.32
N HIS A 155 6.87 -0.20 -4.98
CA HIS A 155 7.83 -1.31 -4.87
C HIS A 155 9.06 -0.94 -4.03
N THR A 156 8.86 -0.23 -2.97
CA THR A 156 9.90 0.21 -2.05
C THR A 156 9.39 0.04 -0.62
N GLY A 157 10.27 0.09 0.33
CA GLY A 157 9.90 -0.05 1.73
C GLY A 157 8.86 0.97 2.24
N SER A 158 8.68 0.99 3.52
CA SER A 158 7.67 1.75 4.25
C SER A 158 7.50 3.20 3.78
N PRO A 159 6.28 3.75 3.73
CA PRO A 159 6.03 5.16 3.42
C PRO A 159 6.70 6.14 4.38
N PHE A 160 7.21 5.67 5.50
CA PHE A 160 7.90 6.46 6.53
C PHE A 160 9.43 6.34 6.44
N GLU A 161 9.95 5.53 5.54
CA GLU A 161 11.37 5.28 5.40
C GLU A 161 12.03 6.35 4.52
N GLY A 162 12.31 7.50 5.12
CA GLY A 162 13.09 8.57 4.52
C GLY A 162 14.46 8.75 5.19
N LYS A 163 15.08 9.88 4.99
CA LYS A 163 16.44 10.23 5.45
C LYS A 163 16.65 9.98 6.94
N LYS A 164 15.67 10.24 7.79
CA LYS A 164 15.78 9.99 9.24
C LYS A 164 15.96 8.51 9.54
N MET A 165 15.15 7.67 8.89
CA MET A 165 15.19 6.22 9.07
C MET A 165 16.45 5.60 8.45
N VAL A 166 16.78 5.99 7.22
CA VAL A 166 17.94 5.47 6.46
C VAL A 166 19.26 5.79 7.15
N ASN A 167 19.37 6.95 7.79
CA ASN A 167 20.60 7.39 8.46
C ASN A 167 20.76 6.86 9.88
N ARG A 168 19.75 6.16 10.43
CA ARG A 168 19.79 5.61 11.77
C ARG A 168 20.08 4.12 11.76
N CYS A 169 20.96 3.69 12.66
CA CYS A 169 21.18 2.27 12.91
C CYS A 169 20.23 1.81 14.03
N PHE A 170 19.34 0.88 13.73
CA PHE A 170 18.46 0.26 14.70
C PHE A 170 19.05 -1.07 15.14
N LEU A 171 18.92 -1.39 16.44
CA LEU A 171 19.44 -2.64 17.01
C LEU A 171 18.45 -3.79 16.84
N SER A 172 17.15 -3.46 16.71
CA SER A 172 16.10 -4.45 16.49
C SER A 172 14.94 -3.89 15.65
N PRO A 173 14.09 -4.75 15.08
CA PRO A 173 12.87 -4.33 14.39
C PRO A 173 11.95 -3.51 15.32
N GLU A 174 11.81 -3.88 16.59
CA GLU A 174 10.98 -3.20 17.57
C GLU A 174 11.46 -1.76 17.80
N GLU A 175 12.78 -1.55 17.94
CA GLU A 175 13.34 -0.19 18.07
C GLU A 175 13.00 0.66 16.85
N LYS A 176 13.06 0.07 15.64
CA LYS A 176 12.72 0.75 14.39
C LYS A 176 11.25 1.17 14.38
N GLU A 177 10.33 0.28 14.80
CA GLU A 177 8.90 0.56 14.83
C GLU A 177 8.53 1.63 15.87
N VAL A 178 9.06 1.53 17.07
CA VAL A 178 8.86 2.56 18.11
C VAL A 178 9.38 3.92 17.64
N PHE A 179 10.54 3.95 16.99
CA PHE A 179 11.05 5.20 16.41
C PHE A 179 10.14 5.72 15.31
N ARG A 180 9.65 4.85 14.41
CA ARG A 180 8.73 5.21 13.35
C ARG A 180 7.43 5.81 13.91
N ALA A 181 6.84 5.20 14.91
CA ALA A 181 5.61 5.69 15.52
C ALA A 181 5.77 7.06 16.18
N LYS A 182 6.90 7.30 16.84
CA LYS A 182 7.16 8.56 17.57
C LYS A 182 7.68 9.69 16.68
N GLU A 183 8.53 9.36 15.72
CA GLU A 183 9.28 10.35 14.92
C GLU A 183 9.15 10.14 13.41
N GLY A 184 8.56 9.04 12.99
CA GLY A 184 8.36 8.72 11.59
C GLY A 184 7.37 9.69 10.94
N ARG A 185 7.84 10.37 9.89
CA ARG A 185 6.99 11.24 9.06
C ARG A 185 6.87 10.62 7.69
N PHE A 186 5.75 10.85 7.06
CA PHE A 186 5.55 10.44 5.68
C PHE A 186 6.64 11.04 4.79
N CYS A 187 7.45 10.19 4.16
CA CYS A 187 8.65 10.64 3.44
C CYS A 187 8.34 11.47 2.17
N MET A 188 7.08 11.43 1.68
CA MET A 188 6.60 12.24 0.56
C MET A 188 5.67 13.38 1.01
N GLU A 189 5.77 13.81 2.26
CA GLU A 189 5.05 14.97 2.79
C GLU A 189 5.49 16.27 2.08
N PRO A 190 4.56 17.09 1.58
CA PRO A 190 4.91 18.36 0.95
C PRO A 190 5.60 19.33 1.94
N GLY A 191 6.77 19.81 1.55
CA GLY A 191 7.56 20.73 2.40
C GLY A 191 8.37 20.05 3.50
N GLU A 192 8.33 18.72 3.62
CA GLU A 192 9.22 17.98 4.52
C GLU A 192 10.67 18.06 3.99
N GLU A 193 11.62 18.36 4.85
CA GLU A 193 13.04 18.45 4.52
C GLU A 193 13.91 17.46 5.32
N GLU A 194 13.39 16.98 6.45
CA GLU A 194 14.15 16.14 7.37
C GLU A 194 14.04 14.64 7.04
N ASN A 195 12.87 14.21 6.56
CA ASN A 195 12.60 12.79 6.26
C ASN A 195 12.30 12.54 4.77
N ILE A 196 12.81 13.35 3.87
CA ILE A 196 12.68 13.15 2.41
C ILE A 196 13.38 11.86 1.96
N PRO A 197 12.96 11.26 0.84
CA PRO A 197 13.65 10.10 0.26
C PRO A 197 15.10 10.42 -0.08
N VAL A 198 16.00 9.47 0.18
CA VAL A 198 17.44 9.64 -0.02
C VAL A 198 17.80 9.34 -1.47
N LYS A 199 18.27 10.36 -2.18
CA LYS A 199 18.76 10.22 -3.55
C LYS A 199 19.98 9.27 -3.59
N GLY A 200 19.99 8.37 -4.55
CA GLY A 200 20.99 7.30 -4.67
C GLY A 200 20.63 6.02 -3.91
N ILE A 201 19.65 6.07 -2.99
CA ILE A 201 19.14 4.89 -2.26
C ILE A 201 17.68 4.62 -2.66
N GLN A 202 16.85 5.66 -2.70
CA GLN A 202 15.42 5.58 -2.96
C GLN A 202 15.02 6.24 -4.30
N ASP A 203 15.89 6.18 -5.29
CA ASP A 203 15.67 6.82 -6.59
C ASP A 203 14.40 6.31 -7.29
N LYS A 204 14.06 5.04 -7.11
CA LYS A 204 12.85 4.46 -7.68
C LYS A 204 11.58 5.03 -7.06
N LEU A 205 11.52 5.18 -5.73
CA LEU A 205 10.41 5.83 -5.06
C LEU A 205 10.21 7.25 -5.61
N ILE A 206 11.30 8.02 -5.71
CA ILE A 206 11.28 9.39 -6.23
C ILE A 206 10.75 9.40 -7.69
N GLN A 207 11.23 8.47 -8.51
CA GLN A 207 10.81 8.35 -9.90
C GLN A 207 9.33 7.99 -10.00
N TYR A 208 8.90 6.90 -9.34
CA TYR A 208 7.51 6.43 -9.41
C TYR A 208 6.54 7.45 -8.83
N TRP A 209 6.89 8.11 -7.73
CA TRP A 209 6.07 9.18 -7.18
C TRP A 209 5.73 10.26 -8.20
N ASN A 210 6.70 10.65 -9.02
CA ASN A 210 6.52 11.64 -10.08
C ASN A 210 5.81 11.10 -11.34
N GLU A 211 5.79 9.78 -11.51
CA GLU A 211 5.13 9.12 -12.66
C GLU A 211 3.66 8.80 -12.41
N TYR A 212 3.22 8.74 -11.15
CA TYR A 212 1.81 8.55 -10.81
C TYR A 212 1.04 9.87 -10.79
N PRO A 213 -0.29 9.84 -11.08
CA PRO A 213 -1.08 11.06 -11.08
C PRO A 213 -1.22 11.65 -9.68
N GLU A 214 -1.31 12.99 -9.63
CA GLU A 214 -1.43 13.76 -8.38
C GLU A 214 -2.57 13.28 -7.47
N ILE A 215 -3.66 12.75 -8.04
CA ILE A 215 -4.77 12.20 -7.27
C ILE A 215 -4.35 11.01 -6.39
N LEU A 216 -3.42 10.16 -6.85
CA LEU A 216 -2.87 9.07 -6.05
C LEU A 216 -1.97 9.61 -4.93
N GLN A 217 -1.10 10.58 -5.27
CA GLN A 217 -0.23 11.23 -4.30
C GLN A 217 -1.04 11.88 -3.16
N LYS A 218 -2.11 12.61 -3.50
CA LYS A 218 -3.02 13.23 -2.52
C LYS A 218 -3.74 12.20 -1.65
N MET A 219 -4.08 11.03 -2.19
CA MET A 219 -4.71 9.96 -1.41
C MET A 219 -3.76 9.43 -0.34
N PHE A 220 -2.49 9.20 -0.68
CA PHE A 220 -1.48 8.82 0.30
C PHE A 220 -1.19 9.92 1.32
N GLN A 221 -1.14 11.18 0.89
CA GLN A 221 -1.02 12.32 1.80
C GLN A 221 -2.18 12.34 2.80
N LYS A 222 -3.41 12.19 2.34
CA LYS A 222 -4.58 12.09 3.23
C LYS A 222 -4.46 10.90 4.19
N ALA A 223 -4.02 9.73 3.71
CA ALA A 223 -3.89 8.55 4.55
C ALA A 223 -2.85 8.70 5.67
N PHE A 224 -1.70 9.30 5.37
CA PHE A 224 -0.55 9.32 6.30
C PHE A 224 -0.36 10.65 7.04
N LEU A 225 -0.86 11.76 6.53
CA LEU A 225 -0.81 13.05 7.22
C LEU A 225 -2.07 13.28 8.06
N ASP A 226 -3.23 13.33 7.43
CA ASP A 226 -4.49 13.55 8.13
C ASP A 226 -4.90 12.30 8.93
N GLY A 227 -4.94 11.14 8.26
CA GLY A 227 -5.30 9.85 8.85
C GLY A 227 -4.23 9.27 9.79
N GLY A 228 -2.98 9.75 9.74
CA GLY A 228 -1.95 9.43 10.71
C GLY A 228 -2.17 10.14 12.05
N ARG A 229 -2.81 11.31 12.03
CA ARG A 229 -3.13 12.10 13.23
C ARG A 229 -4.51 11.76 13.80
N LEU A 230 -5.48 11.58 12.92
CA LEU A 230 -6.88 11.33 13.27
C LEU A 230 -7.36 10.13 12.43
N ARG A 231 -7.51 8.98 13.09
CA ARG A 231 -7.82 7.70 12.41
C ARG A 231 -9.12 7.75 11.59
N GLU A 232 -10.10 8.53 12.03
CA GLU A 232 -11.38 8.72 11.32
C GLU A 232 -11.26 9.47 9.99
N LEU A 233 -10.13 10.15 9.75
CA LEU A 233 -9.83 10.84 8.48
C LEU A 233 -9.14 9.93 7.45
N ARG A 234 -8.82 8.69 7.81
CA ARG A 234 -8.21 7.72 6.88
C ARG A 234 -9.13 7.48 5.68
N PRO A 235 -8.59 7.44 4.46
CA PRO A 235 -9.38 7.12 3.29
C PRO A 235 -10.07 5.77 3.42
N THR A 236 -11.36 5.74 3.10
CA THR A 236 -12.16 4.52 3.12
C THR A 236 -11.84 3.63 1.91
N GLU A 237 -12.28 2.38 1.96
CA GLU A 237 -12.20 1.41 0.86
C GLU A 237 -12.91 1.95 -0.39
N VAL A 238 -14.00 2.68 -0.18
CA VAL A 238 -14.76 3.34 -1.27
C VAL A 238 -13.96 4.47 -1.90
N ASP A 239 -13.25 5.28 -1.09
CA ASP A 239 -12.37 6.34 -1.58
C ASP A 239 -11.27 5.76 -2.49
N TRP A 240 -10.62 4.67 -2.04
CA TRP A 240 -9.60 3.97 -2.81
C TRP A 240 -10.15 3.40 -4.12
N LYS A 241 -11.29 2.71 -4.07
CA LYS A 241 -11.91 2.14 -5.28
C LYS A 241 -12.28 3.23 -6.29
N GLN A 242 -12.86 4.35 -5.85
CA GLN A 242 -13.18 5.47 -6.73
C GLN A 242 -11.93 6.07 -7.37
N LEU A 243 -10.86 6.25 -6.59
CA LEU A 243 -9.57 6.69 -7.10
C LEU A 243 -9.05 5.74 -8.20
N LEU A 244 -9.04 4.45 -7.93
CA LEU A 244 -8.49 3.43 -8.83
C LEU A 244 -9.29 3.33 -10.14
N VAL A 245 -10.61 3.44 -10.08
CA VAL A 245 -11.45 3.56 -11.27
C VAL A 245 -11.07 4.80 -12.09
N ARG A 246 -10.90 5.95 -11.45
CA ARG A 246 -10.49 7.19 -12.14
C ARG A 246 -9.11 7.03 -12.77
N MET A 247 -8.15 6.40 -12.08
CA MET A 247 -6.83 6.10 -12.62
C MET A 247 -6.90 5.18 -13.85
N ALA A 248 -7.71 4.11 -13.81
CA ALA A 248 -7.91 3.21 -14.93
C ALA A 248 -8.51 3.94 -16.14
N MET A 249 -9.49 4.83 -15.93
CA MET A 249 -10.08 5.64 -16.99
C MET A 249 -9.10 6.68 -17.55
N ASP A 250 -8.18 7.19 -16.71
CA ASP A 250 -7.20 8.21 -17.12
C ASP A 250 -5.98 7.62 -17.84
N TYR A 251 -5.66 6.34 -17.62
CA TYR A 251 -4.53 5.68 -18.25
C TYR A 251 -4.80 5.38 -19.72
N LYS A 252 -3.91 5.82 -20.60
CA LYS A 252 -4.04 5.69 -22.06
C LYS A 252 -2.96 4.79 -22.64
N SER A 253 -3.41 3.86 -23.48
CA SER A 253 -2.55 3.02 -24.31
C SER A 253 -2.71 3.40 -25.79
N CYS A 254 -1.61 3.55 -26.48
CA CYS A 254 -1.61 3.89 -27.89
C CYS A 254 -0.99 2.77 -28.73
N HIS A 255 -1.54 2.54 -29.93
CA HIS A 255 -1.02 1.56 -30.89
C HIS A 255 0.45 1.78 -31.28
N CYS A 256 0.97 3.00 -31.11
CA CYS A 256 2.37 3.32 -31.35
C CYS A 256 3.33 2.92 -30.22
N GLY A 257 2.81 2.25 -29.19
CA GLY A 257 3.57 1.83 -28.01
C GLY A 257 3.77 2.93 -26.96
N PHE A 258 3.02 4.04 -27.02
CA PHE A 258 2.92 4.98 -25.91
C PHE A 258 1.94 4.45 -24.86
N HIS A 259 2.34 4.54 -23.59
CA HIS A 259 1.51 4.25 -22.43
C HIS A 259 1.72 5.32 -21.37
N GLY A 260 0.64 5.79 -20.73
CA GLY A 260 0.73 6.80 -19.68
C GLY A 260 -0.60 7.41 -19.29
N PHE A 261 -0.60 8.11 -18.18
CA PHE A 261 -1.75 8.90 -17.73
C PHE A 261 -1.94 10.14 -18.60
N SER A 262 -3.14 10.71 -18.57
CA SER A 262 -3.53 11.81 -19.48
C SER A 262 -2.63 13.04 -19.36
N TYR A 263 -2.07 13.34 -18.21
CA TYR A 263 -1.15 14.47 -18.00
C TYR A 263 0.15 14.35 -18.84
N ARG A 264 0.48 13.15 -19.33
CA ARG A 264 1.62 12.92 -20.24
C ARG A 264 1.28 13.13 -21.73
N LEU A 265 0.01 13.40 -22.04
CA LEU A 265 -0.44 13.70 -23.38
C LEU A 265 -0.21 15.18 -23.73
N LEU A 266 -0.02 15.48 -24.99
CA LEU A 266 0.09 16.85 -25.48
C LEU A 266 -1.29 17.50 -25.49
N GLN A 267 -1.45 18.60 -24.77
CA GLN A 267 -2.65 19.40 -24.83
C GLN A 267 -2.66 20.26 -26.11
N LYS A 268 -3.72 20.17 -26.88
CA LYS A 268 -3.94 21.00 -28.09
C LYS A 268 -4.73 22.25 -27.73
N GLU A 269 -4.62 23.27 -28.54
CA GLU A 269 -5.33 24.56 -28.37
C GLU A 269 -6.86 24.42 -28.28
N ASN A 270 -7.42 23.40 -28.91
CA ASN A 270 -8.85 23.09 -28.86
C ASN A 270 -9.27 22.25 -27.64
N GLY A 271 -8.39 22.07 -26.66
CA GLY A 271 -8.64 21.29 -25.45
C GLY A 271 -8.56 19.77 -25.62
N THR A 272 -8.29 19.25 -26.81
CA THR A 272 -8.07 17.81 -27.01
C THR A 272 -6.68 17.41 -26.57
N LEU A 273 -6.52 16.12 -26.22
CA LEU A 273 -5.24 15.52 -25.84
C LEU A 273 -4.67 14.72 -27.03
N ALA A 274 -3.38 14.73 -27.21
CA ALA A 274 -2.73 13.99 -28.28
C ALA A 274 -1.58 13.13 -27.77
N CYS A 275 -1.42 11.95 -28.36
CA CYS A 275 -0.28 11.10 -28.10
C CYS A 275 1.04 11.83 -28.45
N PRO A 276 2.00 11.94 -27.53
CA PRO A 276 3.26 12.64 -27.81
C PRO A 276 4.13 11.94 -28.86
N LYS A 277 3.89 10.64 -29.10
CA LYS A 277 4.68 9.82 -30.01
C LYS A 277 4.12 9.80 -31.43
N CYS A 278 2.79 9.76 -31.62
CA CYS A 278 2.19 9.61 -32.95
C CYS A 278 1.07 10.62 -33.28
N GLY A 279 0.74 11.52 -32.35
CA GLY A 279 -0.28 12.53 -32.55
C GLY A 279 -1.74 12.03 -32.50
N LYS A 280 -2.00 10.75 -32.23
CA LYS A 280 -3.37 10.24 -32.08
C LYS A 280 -4.13 11.06 -31.04
N ILE A 281 -5.33 11.51 -31.40
CA ILE A 281 -6.18 12.34 -30.56
C ILE A 281 -6.94 11.47 -29.56
N TYR A 282 -7.00 11.95 -28.33
CA TYR A 282 -7.85 11.46 -27.24
C TYR A 282 -8.78 12.59 -26.82
N TYR A 283 -10.02 12.27 -26.59
CA TYR A 283 -10.97 13.23 -26.03
C TYR A 283 -10.86 13.21 -24.50
N PRO A 284 -10.89 14.37 -23.83
CA PRO A 284 -10.95 14.41 -22.37
C PRO A 284 -12.21 13.69 -21.91
N LEU A 285 -12.10 13.05 -20.73
CA LEU A 285 -13.28 12.50 -20.07
C LEU A 285 -14.21 13.67 -19.76
N THR A 286 -15.40 13.67 -20.36
CA THR A 286 -16.44 14.62 -19.95
C THR A 286 -16.82 14.32 -18.52
N ASN A 287 -16.64 15.29 -17.63
CA ASN A 287 -17.16 15.22 -16.28
C ASN A 287 -18.68 15.05 -16.38
N GLY A 288 -19.18 13.81 -16.16
CA GLY A 288 -20.59 13.52 -15.99
C GLY A 288 -21.04 13.86 -14.58
#